data_1fee0dc6a046f30e71e5432ac40afc5e
#
_entry.id   1fee0dc6a046f30e71e5432ac40afc5e
#
_cell.length_a   1.000
_cell.length_b   1.000
_cell.length_c   1.000
_cell.angle_alpha   90.00
_cell.angle_beta   90.00
_cell.angle_gamma   90.00
#
_symmetry.space_group_name_H-M   'P 1'
#
loop_
_entity.id
_entity.type
_entity.pdbx_description
1 polymer ?
#
loop_
_entity_poly.entity_id
_entity_poly.type
_entity_poly.pdbx_seq_one_letter_code
_entity_poly.pdbx_strand_id
1 'polypeptide(L)'
;MMNLSKEHLVQDDAGAMWLKFRRQKTDTLCRVKLLPQAIALLDTYHSEERDRLLPTITYETYRFLLKALQLKAGISIPLTAHVGRHTFATLITLENGVPIETVSKMLGHSKIETTERYAYVTPTKVFEEFGRFLSFTADLTLSL
;
A
#
# COMPACT_ATOMS: atom_id res chain seq x y z
N MET A 1 -4.55 12.24 10.82
CA MET A 1 -3.89 10.93 11.03
C MET A 1 -4.98 9.90 11.22
N MET A 2 -4.86 8.70 10.64
CA MET A 2 -5.91 7.68 10.78
C MET A 2 -5.94 7.14 12.21
N ASN A 3 -7.11 7.18 12.83
CA ASN A 3 -7.35 6.53 14.12
C ASN A 3 -7.63 5.04 13.86
N LEU A 4 -6.60 4.27 13.52
CA LEU A 4 -6.73 2.83 13.38
C LEU A 4 -6.85 2.21 14.77
N SER A 5 -7.95 1.51 15.01
CA SER A 5 -8.24 0.75 16.24
C SER A 5 -8.21 -0.75 15.95
N LYS A 6 -8.28 -1.55 17.00
CA LYS A 6 -8.30 -3.02 16.93
C LYS A 6 -9.46 -3.54 16.07
N GLU A 7 -10.62 -2.86 16.06
CA GLU A 7 -11.79 -3.21 15.24
C GLU A 7 -11.54 -3.16 13.73
N HIS A 8 -10.53 -2.39 13.29
CA HIS A 8 -10.15 -2.31 11.88
C HIS A 8 -9.28 -3.48 11.42
N LEU A 9 -8.77 -4.29 12.36
CA LEU A 9 -7.92 -5.44 12.08
C LEU A 9 -8.81 -6.69 11.98
N VAL A 10 -8.84 -7.30 10.81
CA VAL A 10 -9.71 -8.45 10.52
C VAL A 10 -8.87 -9.58 9.97
N GLN A 11 -9.11 -10.80 10.43
CA GLN A 11 -8.53 -12.02 9.90
C GLN A 11 -9.52 -12.67 8.93
N ASP A 12 -9.05 -13.13 7.78
CA ASP A 12 -9.87 -13.92 6.85
C ASP A 12 -9.83 -15.43 7.21
N ASP A 13 -10.65 -16.22 6.51
CA ASP A 13 -10.76 -17.67 6.74
C ASP A 13 -9.46 -18.43 6.44
N ALA A 14 -8.55 -17.83 5.66
CA ALA A 14 -7.22 -18.38 5.38
C ALA A 14 -6.15 -17.91 6.40
N GLY A 15 -6.54 -17.17 7.44
CA GLY A 15 -5.65 -16.67 8.48
C GLY A 15 -4.88 -15.39 8.09
N ALA A 16 -5.13 -14.80 6.93
CA ALA A 16 -4.46 -13.58 6.52
C ALA A 16 -5.05 -12.35 7.22
N MET A 17 -4.19 -11.43 7.64
CA MET A 17 -4.57 -10.21 8.34
C MET A 17 -4.83 -9.06 7.38
N TRP A 18 -5.92 -8.35 7.61
CA TRP A 18 -6.38 -7.23 6.79
C TRP A 18 -6.69 -6.00 7.64
N LEU A 19 -6.41 -4.83 7.10
CA LEU A 19 -6.99 -3.58 7.59
C LEU A 19 -8.24 -3.26 6.77
N LYS A 20 -9.38 -3.11 7.47
CA LYS A 20 -10.67 -2.75 6.89
C LYS A 20 -11.18 -1.49 7.58
N PHE A 21 -11.27 -0.39 6.86
CA PHE A 21 -11.70 0.89 7.39
C PHE A 21 -12.37 1.77 6.34
N ARG A 22 -13.16 2.74 6.76
CA ARG A 22 -13.68 3.77 5.87
C ARG A 22 -12.78 5.00 5.90
N ARG A 23 -12.45 5.49 4.72
CA ARG A 23 -11.61 6.68 4.57
C ARG A 23 -12.40 7.92 4.93
N GLN A 24 -11.96 8.71 5.92
CA GLN A 24 -12.67 9.90 6.41
C GLN A 24 -13.01 10.94 5.32
N LYS A 25 -12.13 11.12 4.34
CA LYS A 25 -12.32 12.15 3.29
C LYS A 25 -13.35 11.75 2.22
N THR A 26 -13.52 10.48 1.94
CA THR A 26 -14.31 10.00 0.78
C THR A 26 -15.35 8.96 1.16
N ASP A 27 -15.43 8.59 2.44
CA ASP A 27 -16.23 7.47 2.97
C ASP A 27 -16.05 6.13 2.22
N THR A 28 -15.00 6.03 1.41
CA THR A 28 -14.70 4.84 0.63
C THR A 28 -14.19 3.74 1.56
N LEU A 29 -14.75 2.54 1.45
CA LEU A 29 -14.27 1.37 2.15
C LEU A 29 -12.91 0.94 1.59
N CYS A 30 -11.89 0.93 2.44
CA CYS A 30 -10.55 0.44 2.15
C CYS A 30 -10.38 -0.96 2.76
N ARG A 31 -9.79 -1.86 2.00
CA ARG A 31 -9.36 -3.19 2.44
C ARG A 31 -7.92 -3.38 1.99
N VAL A 32 -7.02 -3.54 2.93
CA VAL A 32 -5.58 -3.68 2.66
C VAL A 32 -5.07 -4.91 3.37
N LYS A 33 -4.59 -5.90 2.62
CA LYS A 33 -3.91 -7.05 3.18
C LYS A 33 -2.59 -6.59 3.79
N LEU A 34 -2.34 -6.99 5.03
CA LEU A 34 -1.13 -6.63 5.73
C LEU A 34 0.05 -7.48 5.25
N LEU A 35 1.16 -6.81 4.98
CA LEU A 35 2.44 -7.46 4.75
C LEU A 35 3.01 -7.99 6.07
N PRO A 36 3.83 -9.05 6.05
CA PRO A 36 4.46 -9.59 7.27
C PRO A 36 5.21 -8.53 8.10
N GLN A 37 5.87 -7.58 7.42
CA GLN A 37 6.57 -6.48 8.07
C GLN A 37 5.62 -5.53 8.81
N ALA A 38 4.43 -5.29 8.25
CA ALA A 38 3.42 -4.46 8.91
C ALA A 38 2.81 -5.18 10.13
N ILE A 39 2.62 -6.50 10.05
CA ILE A 39 2.16 -7.32 11.18
C ILE A 39 3.19 -7.26 12.31
N ALA A 40 4.48 -7.53 12.03
CA ALA A 40 5.55 -7.46 13.00
C ALA A 40 5.65 -6.08 13.68
N LEU A 41 5.39 -5.00 12.92
CA LEU A 41 5.35 -3.65 13.48
C LEU A 41 4.16 -3.47 14.43
N LEU A 42 2.98 -3.97 14.08
CA LEU A 42 1.79 -3.91 14.94
C LEU A 42 2.00 -4.70 16.23
N ASP A 43 2.62 -5.87 16.15
CA ASP A 43 2.97 -6.69 17.32
C ASP A 43 3.95 -5.98 18.25
N THR A 44 4.97 -5.29 17.69
CA THR A 44 5.93 -4.50 18.46
C THR A 44 5.27 -3.39 19.28
N TYR A 45 4.21 -2.79 18.73
CA TYR A 45 3.48 -1.69 19.38
C TYR A 45 2.16 -2.16 20.02
N HIS A 46 1.94 -3.48 20.13
CA HIS A 46 0.74 -4.01 20.77
C HIS A 46 0.62 -3.53 22.24
N SER A 47 -0.60 -3.23 22.66
CA SER A 47 -0.91 -2.88 24.04
C SER A 47 -2.35 -3.29 24.34
N GLU A 48 -2.57 -4.02 25.42
CA GLU A 48 -3.89 -4.42 25.88
C GLU A 48 -4.71 -3.21 26.37
N GLU A 49 -4.05 -2.23 26.98
CA GLU A 49 -4.66 -1.05 27.57
C GLU A 49 -5.13 -0.03 26.52
N ARG A 50 -4.67 -0.18 25.28
CA ARG A 50 -4.94 0.78 24.21
C ARG A 50 -5.80 0.14 23.12
N ASP A 51 -6.92 0.77 22.78
CA ASP A 51 -7.73 0.35 21.63
C ASP A 51 -7.08 0.64 20.26
N ARG A 52 -6.23 1.68 20.19
CA ARG A 52 -5.54 2.04 18.95
C ARG A 52 -4.40 1.07 18.62
N LEU A 53 -4.28 0.71 17.34
CA LEU A 53 -3.23 -0.18 16.86
C LEU A 53 -1.82 0.39 17.07
N LEU A 54 -1.66 1.69 16.94
CA LEU A 54 -0.37 2.39 17.09
C LEU A 54 -0.46 3.51 18.13
N PRO A 55 0.68 3.89 18.76
CA PRO A 55 0.74 5.04 19.64
C PRO A 55 0.30 6.32 18.93
N THR A 56 -0.39 7.19 19.64
CA THR A 56 -0.79 8.50 19.12
C THR A 56 0.36 9.49 19.27
N ILE A 57 0.74 10.11 18.18
CA ILE A 57 1.70 11.21 18.15
C ILE A 57 1.07 12.43 17.49
N THR A 58 1.54 13.62 17.84
CA THR A 58 1.09 14.84 17.18
C THR A 58 1.59 14.91 15.74
N TYR A 59 0.95 15.73 14.92
CA TYR A 59 1.38 15.90 13.52
C TYR A 59 2.78 16.53 13.43
N GLU A 60 3.11 17.45 14.33
CA GLU A 60 4.42 18.07 14.45
C GLU A 60 5.50 17.03 14.79
N THR A 61 5.24 16.18 15.81
CA THR A 61 6.15 15.09 16.18
C THR A 61 6.36 14.15 15.01
N TYR A 62 5.29 13.76 14.30
CA TYR A 62 5.38 12.91 13.12
C TYR A 62 6.26 13.52 12.03
N ARG A 63 6.07 14.82 11.71
CA ARG A 63 6.91 15.52 10.72
C ARG A 63 8.37 15.60 11.16
N PHE A 64 8.61 15.90 12.42
CA PHE A 64 9.98 15.94 12.98
C PHE A 64 10.67 14.59 12.84
N LEU A 65 10.01 13.49 13.22
CA LEU A 65 10.55 12.13 13.11
C LEU A 65 10.84 11.73 11.65
N LEU A 66 9.96 12.08 10.71
CA LEU A 66 10.22 11.83 9.28
C LEU A 66 11.44 12.60 8.78
N LYS A 67 11.62 13.85 9.21
CA LYS A 67 12.80 14.66 8.86
C LYS A 67 14.08 14.08 9.45
N ALA A 68 14.05 13.64 10.70
CA ALA A 68 15.18 12.99 11.35
C ALA A 68 15.56 11.67 10.65
N LEU A 69 14.56 10.86 10.29
CA LEU A 69 14.76 9.64 9.52
C LEU A 69 15.35 9.92 8.13
N GLN A 70 14.85 10.94 7.43
CA GLN A 70 15.35 11.37 6.13
C GLN A 70 16.86 11.71 6.21
N LEU A 71 17.25 12.51 7.20
CA LEU A 71 18.64 12.90 7.39
C LEU A 71 19.53 11.70 7.72
N LYS A 72 19.07 10.83 8.65
CA LYS A 72 19.81 9.63 9.05
C LYS A 72 19.99 8.63 7.91
N ALA A 73 19.01 8.52 7.04
CA ALA A 73 19.04 7.61 5.88
C ALA A 73 19.72 8.21 4.63
N GLY A 74 20.19 9.47 4.68
CA GLY A 74 20.79 10.15 3.53
C GLY A 74 19.83 10.36 2.35
N ILE A 75 18.52 10.43 2.61
CA ILE A 75 17.51 10.59 1.56
C ILE A 75 17.42 12.05 1.14
N SER A 76 17.65 12.35 -0.14
CA SER A 76 17.67 13.72 -0.67
C SER A 76 16.29 14.35 -0.83
N ILE A 77 15.24 13.54 -1.02
CA ILE A 77 13.85 14.04 -1.16
C ILE A 77 13.16 14.18 0.19
N PRO A 78 12.27 15.17 0.39
CA PRO A 78 11.53 15.31 1.64
C PRO A 78 10.63 14.09 1.91
N LEU A 79 10.86 13.38 3.02
CA LEU A 79 9.98 12.30 3.45
C LEU A 79 8.68 12.88 4.03
N THR A 80 7.56 12.46 3.45
CA THR A 80 6.21 12.82 3.90
C THR A 80 5.29 11.60 3.84
N ALA A 81 4.14 11.66 4.52
CA ALA A 81 3.12 10.63 4.39
C ALA A 81 2.67 10.44 2.94
N HIS A 82 2.67 11.51 2.15
CA HIS A 82 2.31 11.46 0.73
C HIS A 82 3.35 10.72 -0.10
N VAL A 83 4.63 10.95 0.16
CA VAL A 83 5.73 10.20 -0.48
C VAL A 83 5.65 8.72 -0.14
N GLY A 84 5.45 8.35 1.14
CA GLY A 84 5.25 6.96 1.53
C GLY A 84 4.05 6.30 0.83
N ARG A 85 2.94 7.03 0.71
CA ARG A 85 1.76 6.55 -0.03
C ARG A 85 2.06 6.39 -1.52
N HIS A 86 2.81 7.31 -2.11
CA HIS A 86 3.23 7.23 -3.51
C HIS A 86 4.14 6.01 -3.73
N THR A 87 5.15 5.83 -2.90
CA THR A 87 6.05 4.67 -2.94
C THR A 87 5.29 3.35 -2.82
N PHE A 88 4.32 3.26 -1.90
CA PHE A 88 3.46 2.09 -1.79
C PHE A 88 2.70 1.82 -3.09
N ALA A 89 2.06 2.84 -3.66
CA ALA A 89 1.28 2.70 -4.89
C ALA A 89 2.13 2.31 -6.11
N THR A 90 3.33 2.87 -6.24
CA THR A 90 4.23 2.62 -7.38
C THR A 90 5.07 1.38 -7.16
N LEU A 91 6.10 1.49 -6.31
CA LEU A 91 7.15 0.49 -6.16
C LEU A 91 6.67 -0.81 -5.48
N ILE A 92 5.76 -0.70 -4.50
CA ILE A 92 5.33 -1.87 -3.74
C ILE A 92 4.18 -2.61 -4.43
N THR A 93 3.33 -1.92 -5.17
CA THR A 93 2.14 -2.53 -5.78
C THR A 93 2.20 -2.57 -7.31
N LEU A 94 2.13 -1.45 -8.00
CA LEU A 94 2.02 -1.41 -9.46
C LEU A 94 3.22 -2.03 -10.18
N GLU A 95 4.45 -1.80 -9.72
CA GLU A 95 5.65 -2.40 -10.31
C GLU A 95 5.74 -3.91 -10.05
N ASN A 96 5.07 -4.40 -9.01
CA ASN A 96 4.97 -5.83 -8.72
C ASN A 96 3.71 -6.48 -9.34
N GLY A 97 3.09 -5.84 -10.32
CA GLY A 97 2.00 -6.41 -11.12
C GLY A 97 0.63 -6.40 -10.43
N VAL A 98 0.46 -5.64 -9.33
CA VAL A 98 -0.88 -5.45 -8.75
C VAL A 98 -1.70 -4.57 -9.68
N PRO A 99 -2.89 -5.02 -10.16
CA PRO A 99 -3.73 -4.24 -11.06
C PRO A 99 -4.10 -2.88 -10.47
N ILE A 100 -4.15 -1.86 -11.33
CA ILE A 100 -4.43 -0.48 -10.91
C ILE A 100 -5.78 -0.31 -10.21
N GLU A 101 -6.78 -1.09 -10.60
CA GLU A 101 -8.10 -1.12 -9.97
C GLU A 101 -8.00 -1.58 -8.51
N THR A 102 -7.18 -2.61 -8.27
CA THR A 102 -6.91 -3.13 -6.93
C THR A 102 -6.18 -2.09 -6.09
N VAL A 103 -5.13 -1.46 -6.64
CA VAL A 103 -4.40 -0.38 -5.97
C VAL A 103 -5.32 0.79 -5.66
N SER A 104 -6.20 1.17 -6.58
CA SER A 104 -7.21 2.22 -6.38
C SER A 104 -8.10 1.93 -5.18
N LYS A 105 -8.57 0.69 -5.04
CA LYS A 105 -9.39 0.25 -3.89
C LYS A 105 -8.58 0.23 -2.59
N MET A 106 -7.35 -0.27 -2.61
CA MET A 106 -6.46 -0.27 -1.43
C MET A 106 -6.19 1.17 -0.95
N LEU A 107 -6.00 2.10 -1.87
CA LEU A 107 -5.80 3.52 -1.57
C LEU A 107 -7.08 4.26 -1.19
N GLY A 108 -8.25 3.67 -1.38
CA GLY A 108 -9.55 4.28 -1.12
C GLY A 108 -9.84 5.47 -2.04
N HIS A 109 -9.45 5.37 -3.30
CA HIS A 109 -9.85 6.34 -4.31
C HIS A 109 -11.28 6.04 -4.77
N SER A 110 -12.10 7.08 -4.89
CA SER A 110 -13.45 6.98 -5.45
C SER A 110 -13.45 6.90 -6.97
N LYS A 111 -12.38 7.40 -7.60
CA LYS A 111 -12.17 7.42 -9.05
C LYS A 111 -10.80 6.85 -9.38
N ILE A 112 -10.72 6.02 -10.41
CA ILE A 112 -9.49 5.36 -10.83
C ILE A 112 -8.46 6.34 -11.38
N GLU A 113 -8.91 7.41 -12.03
CA GLU A 113 -8.07 8.48 -12.60
C GLU A 113 -7.14 9.10 -11.54
N THR A 114 -7.55 9.05 -10.26
CA THR A 114 -6.68 9.49 -9.16
C THR A 114 -5.49 8.55 -8.97
N THR A 115 -5.63 7.28 -9.33
CA THR A 115 -4.59 6.25 -9.23
C THR A 115 -3.69 6.24 -10.46
N GLU A 116 -4.20 6.61 -11.63
CA GLU A 116 -3.45 6.68 -12.89
C GLU A 116 -2.23 7.61 -12.79
N ARG A 117 -2.26 8.60 -11.90
CA ARG A 117 -1.09 9.46 -11.59
C ARG A 117 0.12 8.68 -11.04
N TYR A 118 -0.10 7.47 -10.54
CA TYR A 118 0.93 6.54 -10.05
C TYR A 118 1.33 5.51 -11.11
N ALA A 119 0.52 5.32 -12.14
CA ALA A 119 0.71 4.32 -13.18
C ALA A 119 1.53 4.88 -14.34
N TYR A 120 2.84 5.06 -14.11
CA TYR A 120 3.76 5.37 -15.19
C TYR A 120 4.19 4.06 -15.85
N VAL A 121 3.69 3.84 -17.08
CA VAL A 121 4.07 2.66 -17.87
C VAL A 121 5.38 2.97 -18.59
N THR A 122 6.48 2.37 -18.15
CA THR A 122 7.76 2.46 -18.83
C THR A 122 7.81 1.52 -20.04
N PRO A 123 8.59 1.81 -21.09
CA PRO A 123 8.82 0.88 -22.20
C PRO A 123 9.32 -0.50 -21.71
N THR A 124 10.17 -0.53 -20.69
CA THR A 124 10.66 -1.75 -20.06
C THR A 124 9.52 -2.60 -19.50
N LYS A 125 8.58 -1.97 -18.79
CA LYS A 125 7.41 -2.65 -18.24
C LYS A 125 6.53 -3.26 -19.32
N VAL A 126 6.30 -2.53 -20.42
CA VAL A 126 5.56 -3.05 -21.58
C VAL A 126 6.26 -4.29 -22.13
N PHE A 127 7.58 -4.26 -22.25
CA PHE A 127 8.36 -5.36 -22.80
C PHE A 127 8.30 -6.60 -21.90
N GLU A 128 8.41 -6.42 -20.58
CA GLU A 128 8.35 -7.51 -19.60
C GLU A 128 6.95 -8.14 -19.54
N GLU A 129 5.90 -7.32 -19.52
CA GLU A 129 4.51 -7.80 -19.49
C GLU A 129 4.16 -8.52 -20.79
N PHE A 130 4.60 -8.02 -21.95
CA PHE A 130 4.41 -8.68 -23.24
C PHE A 130 5.23 -9.97 -23.34
N GLY A 131 6.43 -10.00 -22.78
CA GLY A 131 7.26 -11.22 -22.70
C GLY A 131 6.57 -12.33 -21.91
N ARG A 132 5.91 -12.01 -20.81
CA ARG A 132 5.09 -12.97 -20.03
C ARG A 132 3.90 -13.48 -20.83
N PHE A 133 3.24 -12.60 -21.57
CA PHE A 133 2.13 -12.98 -22.45
C PHE A 133 2.59 -13.92 -23.57
N LEU A 134 3.73 -13.65 -24.20
CA LEU A 134 4.31 -14.51 -25.23
C LEU A 134 4.68 -15.90 -24.69
N SER A 135 5.27 -15.98 -23.48
CA SER A 135 5.56 -17.26 -22.84
C SER A 135 4.29 -18.06 -22.56
N PHE A 136 3.24 -17.41 -22.08
CA PHE A 136 1.94 -18.05 -21.84
C PHE A 136 1.30 -18.56 -23.15
N THR A 137 1.45 -17.82 -24.26
CA THR A 137 0.86 -18.20 -25.56
C THR A 137 1.73 -19.21 -26.33
N ALA A 138 3.01 -19.37 -25.99
CA ALA A 138 3.89 -20.34 -26.65
C ALA A 138 3.42 -21.79 -26.46
N ASP A 139 2.74 -22.08 -25.35
CA ASP A 139 2.18 -23.40 -25.05
C ASP A 139 0.78 -23.62 -25.66
N LEU A 140 0.19 -22.58 -26.27
CA LEU A 140 -1.09 -22.70 -26.98
C LEU A 140 -0.83 -23.26 -28.37
N THR A 141 -0.86 -24.60 -28.52
CA THR A 141 -0.94 -25.25 -29.81
C THR A 141 -2.25 -24.91 -30.48
N LEU A 142 -2.21 -24.07 -31.51
CA LEU A 142 -3.31 -23.89 -32.42
C LEU A 142 -3.47 -25.23 -33.17
N SER A 143 -4.48 -26.03 -32.80
CA SER A 143 -4.95 -27.15 -33.63
C SER A 143 -5.67 -26.53 -34.82
N LEU A 144 -4.96 -26.41 -35.95
CA LEU A 144 -5.56 -26.09 -37.25
C LEU A 144 -6.10 -27.38 -37.90
#